data_79b10983b71e28c54e391a508a7927cc
#
_entry.id   79b10983b71e28c54e391a508a7927cc
#
_cell.length_a   1.000
_cell.length_b   1.000
_cell.length_c   1.000
_cell.angle_alpha   90.00
_cell.angle_beta   90.00
_cell.angle_gamma   90.00
#
_symmetry.space_group_name_H-M   'P 1'
#
loop_
_entity.id
_entity.type
_entity.pdbx_description
1 polymer ?
#
loop_
_entity_poly.entity_id
_entity_poly.type
_entity_poly.pdbx_seq_one_letter_code
_entity_poly.pdbx_strand_id
1 'polypeptide(L)'
;GWADTTMVHAEAANVNCAYLWMEHQLSSNLQSDLGVWFGAVPSVPSKCGTGLMDPAAGIYPEGADACKINGIDNFDKIYFWKTPVSKCETQDSCVPYYKWVTDYIAVLGGR
;
A
#
# COMPACT_ATOMS: atom_id res chain seq x y z
N GLY A 1 2.10 -5.16 5.55
CA GLY A 1 1.65 -4.05 4.69
C GLY A 1 1.89 -4.30 3.22
N TRP A 2 1.29 -3.50 2.38
CA TRP A 2 1.52 -3.44 0.94
C TRP A 2 1.57 -1.98 0.49
N ALA A 3 2.04 -1.73 -0.72
CA ALA A 3 2.04 -0.41 -1.32
C ALA A 3 1.32 -0.48 -2.66
N ASP A 4 0.38 0.42 -2.87
CA ASP A 4 -0.20 0.66 -4.19
C ASP A 4 0.78 1.47 -5.03
N THR A 5 0.99 1.06 -6.26
CA THR A 5 1.98 1.66 -7.14
C THR A 5 1.38 2.12 -8.45
N THR A 6 1.81 3.26 -8.94
CA THR A 6 1.49 3.75 -10.27
C THR A 6 2.64 3.43 -11.22
N MET A 7 2.33 2.85 -12.35
CA MET A 7 3.33 2.49 -13.38
C MET A 7 2.96 3.09 -14.72
N VAL A 8 3.97 3.48 -15.48
CA VAL A 8 3.81 3.92 -16.87
C VAL A 8 3.99 2.72 -17.78
N HIS A 9 3.03 2.49 -18.68
CA HIS A 9 3.13 1.43 -19.68
C HIS A 9 4.31 1.69 -20.62
N ALA A 10 5.06 0.66 -21.01
CA ALA A 10 6.27 0.80 -21.84
C ALA A 10 5.99 1.46 -23.21
N GLU A 11 4.80 1.24 -23.76
CA GLU A 11 4.35 1.80 -25.05
C GLU A 11 3.34 2.94 -24.86
N ALA A 12 3.42 3.69 -23.75
CA ALA A 12 2.51 4.82 -23.52
C ALA A 12 2.72 5.91 -24.59
N ALA A 13 1.64 6.25 -25.28
CA ALA A 13 1.68 7.25 -26.36
C ALA A 13 2.02 8.66 -25.85
N ASN A 14 1.69 8.97 -24.60
CA ASN A 14 1.85 10.29 -23.99
C ASN A 14 2.58 10.20 -22.64
N VAL A 15 3.84 9.83 -22.67
CA VAL A 15 4.68 9.62 -21.48
C VAL A 15 4.75 10.87 -20.60
N ASN A 16 4.86 12.06 -21.19
CA ASN A 16 4.89 13.31 -20.44
C ASN A 16 3.59 13.54 -19.64
N CYS A 17 2.43 13.24 -20.21
CA CYS A 17 1.17 13.34 -19.50
C CYS A 17 1.10 12.32 -18.35
N ALA A 18 1.64 11.12 -18.55
CA ALA A 18 1.71 10.12 -17.50
C ALA A 18 2.57 10.59 -16.30
N TYR A 19 3.72 11.19 -16.56
CA TYR A 19 4.56 11.77 -15.51
C TYR A 19 3.90 12.94 -14.80
N LEU A 20 3.25 13.86 -15.53
CA LEU A 20 2.49 14.96 -14.94
C LEU A 20 1.36 14.45 -14.04
N TRP A 21 0.70 13.37 -14.44
CA TRP A 21 -0.29 12.70 -13.60
C TRP A 21 0.32 12.13 -12.32
N MET A 22 1.44 11.44 -12.42
CA MET A 22 2.15 10.89 -11.26
C MET A 22 2.61 12.01 -10.32
N GLU A 23 3.13 13.11 -10.85
CA GLU A 23 3.51 14.29 -10.06
C GLU A 23 2.29 14.90 -9.37
N HIS A 24 1.16 15.02 -10.07
CA HIS A 24 -0.09 15.47 -9.48
C HIS A 24 -0.56 14.56 -8.33
N GLN A 25 -0.43 13.24 -8.48
CA GLN A 25 -0.76 12.29 -7.42
C GLN A 25 0.12 12.47 -6.17
N LEU A 26 1.34 12.94 -6.31
CA LEU A 26 2.23 13.27 -5.19
C LEU A 26 1.97 14.65 -4.60
N SER A 27 1.06 15.43 -5.17
CA SER A 27 0.70 16.74 -4.61
C SER A 27 0.13 16.59 -3.20
N SER A 28 0.43 17.58 -2.37
CA SER A 28 0.13 17.50 -0.94
C SER A 28 -1.35 17.37 -0.61
N ASN A 29 -2.20 18.05 -1.36
CA ASN A 29 -3.64 18.01 -1.12
C ASN A 29 -4.22 16.65 -1.51
N LEU A 30 -3.84 16.15 -2.70
CA LEU A 30 -4.33 14.88 -3.18
C LEU A 30 -3.85 13.71 -2.32
N GLN A 31 -2.60 13.74 -1.85
CA GLN A 31 -2.08 12.72 -0.93
C GLN A 31 -2.83 12.71 0.41
N SER A 32 -3.22 13.88 0.90
CA SER A 32 -4.06 13.98 2.10
C SER A 32 -5.43 13.36 1.87
N ASP A 33 -6.10 13.72 0.80
CA ASP A 33 -7.44 13.24 0.45
C ASP A 33 -7.44 11.73 0.21
N LEU A 34 -6.47 11.22 -0.54
CA LEU A 34 -6.32 9.79 -0.80
C LEU A 34 -6.02 9.01 0.49
N GLY A 35 -5.14 9.52 1.35
CA GLY A 35 -4.82 8.89 2.63
C GLY A 35 -6.05 8.71 3.50
N VAL A 36 -6.89 9.73 3.60
CA VAL A 36 -8.14 9.68 4.37
C VAL A 36 -9.15 8.74 3.71
N TRP A 37 -9.34 8.86 2.40
CA TRP A 37 -10.35 8.10 1.68
C TRP A 37 -10.04 6.59 1.65
N PHE A 38 -8.77 6.24 1.46
CA PHE A 38 -8.31 4.84 1.46
C PHE A 38 -8.04 4.27 2.86
N GLY A 39 -7.92 5.11 3.88
CA GLY A 39 -7.44 4.67 5.18
C GLY A 39 -5.98 4.23 5.15
N ALA A 40 -5.16 4.88 4.34
CA ALA A 40 -3.78 4.51 4.09
C ALA A 40 -2.79 5.61 4.53
N VAL A 41 -1.53 5.23 4.66
CA VAL A 41 -0.44 6.18 4.89
C VAL A 41 -0.06 6.83 3.56
N PRO A 42 -0.03 8.18 3.46
CA PRO A 42 0.40 8.85 2.25
C PRO A 42 1.87 8.58 1.92
N SER A 43 2.21 8.54 0.65
CA SER A 43 3.60 8.36 0.18
C SER A 43 4.49 9.57 0.49
N VAL A 44 3.88 10.73 0.80
CA VAL A 44 4.58 11.96 1.18
C VAL A 44 4.55 12.12 2.69
N PRO A 45 5.65 11.83 3.42
CA PRO A 45 5.67 11.79 4.89
C PRO A 45 5.27 13.11 5.56
N SER A 46 5.53 14.25 4.93
CA SER A 46 5.13 15.57 5.43
C SER A 46 3.61 15.76 5.54
N LYS A 47 2.85 14.82 4.99
CA LYS A 47 1.38 14.80 5.04
C LYS A 47 0.83 13.90 6.14
N CYS A 48 1.69 13.23 6.87
CA CYS A 48 1.31 12.57 8.10
C CYS A 48 1.02 13.60 9.19
N GLY A 49 -0.09 13.46 9.86
CA GLY A 49 -0.49 14.34 10.95
C GLY A 49 -2.01 14.46 11.09
N THR A 50 -2.41 15.27 12.04
CA THR A 50 -3.82 15.44 12.43
C THR A 50 -4.70 16.12 11.37
N GLY A 51 -4.09 16.80 10.40
CA GLY A 51 -4.82 17.48 9.32
C GLY A 51 -5.35 16.57 8.21
N LEU A 52 -5.00 15.27 8.24
CA LEU A 52 -5.45 14.30 7.25
C LEU A 52 -6.85 13.73 7.48
N MET A 53 -7.46 14.08 8.61
CA MET A 53 -8.67 13.40 9.05
C MET A 53 -9.89 14.23 8.68
N ASP A 54 -10.72 13.69 7.81
CA ASP A 54 -12.08 14.16 7.63
C ASP A 54 -13.02 13.33 8.53
N PRO A 55 -13.53 13.93 9.62
CA PRO A 55 -14.50 13.25 10.50
C PRO A 55 -15.76 12.79 9.75
N ALA A 56 -16.12 13.49 8.66
CA ALA A 56 -17.27 13.14 7.84
C ALA A 56 -17.07 11.83 7.05
N ALA A 57 -15.83 11.42 6.80
CA ALA A 57 -15.53 10.15 6.14
C ALA A 57 -15.77 8.94 7.06
N GLY A 58 -15.85 9.13 8.38
CA GLY A 58 -16.22 8.10 9.36
C GLY A 58 -15.22 6.95 9.53
N ILE A 59 -14.05 7.04 8.87
CA ILE A 59 -13.05 5.95 8.90
C ILE A 59 -12.23 5.99 10.20
N TYR A 60 -11.96 7.18 10.68
CA TYR A 60 -11.17 7.40 11.91
C TYR A 60 -11.88 8.32 12.89
N PRO A 61 -11.61 8.21 14.19
CA PRO A 61 -12.14 9.14 15.18
C PRO A 61 -11.61 10.57 14.96
N GLU A 62 -12.40 11.57 15.36
CA GLU A 62 -11.98 12.96 15.34
C GLU A 62 -10.65 13.16 16.09
N GLY A 63 -9.72 13.91 15.50
CA GLY A 63 -8.40 14.18 16.06
C GLY A 63 -7.41 13.03 16.03
N ALA A 64 -7.76 11.90 15.44
CA ALA A 64 -6.84 10.78 15.29
C ALA A 64 -5.78 11.09 14.21
N ASP A 65 -4.57 10.54 14.39
CA ASP A 65 -3.50 10.61 13.42
C ASP A 65 -3.46 9.30 12.61
N ALA A 66 -3.87 9.37 11.34
CA ALA A 66 -3.92 8.20 10.45
C ALA A 66 -2.57 7.51 10.30
N CYS A 67 -1.49 8.27 10.27
CA CYS A 67 -0.15 7.70 10.15
C CYS A 67 0.25 6.95 11.41
N LYS A 68 -0.06 7.47 12.59
CA LYS A 68 0.21 6.77 13.86
C LYS A 68 -0.66 5.51 14.01
N ILE A 69 -1.95 5.61 13.68
CA ILE A 69 -2.85 4.46 13.71
C ILE A 69 -2.33 3.33 12.80
N ASN A 70 -1.80 3.67 11.64
CA ASN A 70 -1.22 2.72 10.70
C ASN A 70 0.25 2.36 11.03
N GLY A 71 0.79 2.81 12.15
CA GLY A 71 2.05 2.35 12.68
C GLY A 71 3.29 2.99 12.08
N ILE A 72 3.20 4.19 11.50
CA ILE A 72 4.36 4.86 10.88
C ILE A 72 5.51 5.06 11.88
N ASP A 73 5.22 5.29 13.15
CA ASP A 73 6.21 5.45 14.22
C ASP A 73 6.97 4.15 14.53
N ASN A 74 6.49 3.02 14.03
CA ASN A 74 7.08 1.69 14.18
C ASN A 74 7.31 1.04 12.80
N PHE A 75 7.70 1.83 11.82
CA PHE A 75 7.84 1.38 10.44
C PHE A 75 8.82 0.20 10.29
N ASP A 76 9.84 0.14 11.14
CA ASP A 76 10.77 -0.98 11.27
C ASP A 76 10.12 -2.32 11.65
N LYS A 77 8.92 -2.27 12.25
CA LYS A 77 8.11 -3.44 12.61
C LYS A 77 7.06 -3.81 11.57
N ILE A 78 6.93 -3.01 10.50
CA ILE A 78 6.00 -3.29 9.41
C ILE A 78 6.67 -4.19 8.39
N TYR A 79 6.11 -5.38 8.19
CA TYR A 79 6.55 -6.31 7.16
C TYR A 79 5.74 -6.09 5.89
N PHE A 80 6.42 -5.65 4.84
CA PHE A 80 5.81 -5.59 3.52
C PHE A 80 5.76 -6.97 2.90
N TRP A 81 4.65 -7.29 2.24
CA TRP A 81 4.55 -8.52 1.48
C TRP A 81 5.60 -8.53 0.36
N LYS A 82 6.10 -9.69 0.06
CA LYS A 82 7.10 -9.91 -0.99
C LYS A 82 6.48 -10.73 -2.10
N THR A 83 6.97 -10.53 -3.31
CA THR A 83 6.59 -11.39 -4.44
C THR A 83 6.89 -12.84 -4.11
N PRO A 84 5.92 -13.76 -4.28
CA PRO A 84 6.18 -15.18 -4.07
C PRO A 84 7.32 -15.66 -4.94
N VAL A 85 8.21 -16.49 -4.38
CA VAL A 85 9.36 -17.04 -5.07
C VAL A 85 9.09 -18.47 -5.51
N SER A 86 9.62 -18.87 -6.67
CA SER A 86 9.47 -20.22 -7.19
C SER A 86 10.27 -21.25 -6.41
N LYS A 87 11.39 -20.84 -5.81
CA LYS A 87 12.27 -21.68 -5.00
C LYS A 87 12.72 -20.97 -3.75
N CYS A 88 12.76 -21.68 -2.63
CA CYS A 88 13.27 -21.20 -1.35
C CYS A 88 14.72 -21.67 -1.18
N GLU A 89 15.65 -20.84 -1.59
CA GLU A 89 17.07 -21.24 -1.59
C GLU A 89 17.81 -20.93 -0.28
N THR A 90 17.29 -20.03 0.55
CA THR A 90 18.06 -19.47 1.67
C THR A 90 17.29 -19.21 2.96
N GLN A 91 16.02 -19.57 3.06
CA GLN A 91 15.20 -19.29 4.25
C GLN A 91 14.40 -20.51 4.68
N ASP A 92 14.65 -21.03 5.86
CA ASP A 92 13.94 -22.18 6.44
C ASP A 92 12.43 -21.96 6.59
N SER A 93 11.99 -20.71 6.67
CA SER A 93 10.57 -20.31 6.78
C SER A 93 9.91 -19.95 5.44
N CYS A 94 10.63 -20.09 4.34
CA CYS A 94 10.09 -19.75 3.03
C CYS A 94 9.18 -20.87 2.51
N VAL A 95 8.04 -20.50 1.96
CA VAL A 95 7.13 -21.42 1.25
C VAL A 95 7.12 -21.05 -0.22
N PRO A 96 7.49 -21.97 -1.13
CA PRO A 96 7.54 -21.68 -2.57
C PRO A 96 6.14 -21.46 -3.15
N TYR A 97 6.04 -20.66 -4.18
CA TYR A 97 4.77 -20.25 -4.78
C TYR A 97 3.83 -21.41 -5.14
N TYR A 98 4.38 -22.48 -5.71
CA TYR A 98 3.56 -23.64 -6.07
C TYR A 98 2.85 -24.28 -4.85
N LYS A 99 3.49 -24.25 -3.68
CA LYS A 99 2.91 -24.76 -2.44
C LYS A 99 1.74 -23.89 -1.98
N TRP A 100 1.88 -22.57 -2.10
CA TRP A 100 0.79 -21.63 -1.80
C TRP A 100 -0.43 -21.90 -2.67
N VAL A 101 -0.21 -22.07 -3.99
CA VAL A 101 -1.29 -22.40 -4.92
C VAL A 101 -1.96 -23.73 -4.56
N THR A 102 -1.17 -24.74 -4.25
CA THR A 102 -1.69 -26.06 -3.87
C THR A 102 -2.52 -25.98 -2.60
N ASP A 103 -2.02 -25.32 -1.57
CA ASP A 103 -2.72 -25.17 -0.30
C ASP A 103 -4.00 -24.34 -0.45
N TYR A 104 -3.95 -23.28 -1.25
CA TYR A 104 -5.13 -22.47 -1.55
C TYR A 104 -6.23 -23.28 -2.25
N ILE A 105 -5.85 -24.07 -3.27
CA ILE A 105 -6.80 -24.95 -3.98
C ILE A 105 -7.36 -26.02 -3.02
N ALA A 106 -6.54 -26.59 -2.14
CA ALA A 106 -6.99 -27.56 -1.16
C ALA A 106 -8.01 -26.97 -0.19
N VAL A 107 -7.79 -25.74 0.27
CA VAL A 107 -8.74 -25.02 1.15
C VAL A 107 -10.05 -24.73 0.41
N LEU A 108 -10.00 -24.29 -0.85
CA LEU A 108 -11.21 -24.01 -1.63
C LEU A 108 -11.96 -25.29 -2.03
N GLY A 109 -11.24 -26.35 -2.37
CA GLY A 109 -11.81 -27.64 -2.78
C GLY A 109 -12.39 -28.46 -1.63
N GLY A 110 -12.07 -28.10 -0.40
CA GLY A 110 -12.60 -28.73 0.82
C GLY A 110 -13.90 -28.12 1.35
N ARG A 111 -14.57 -27.28 0.57
CA ARG A 111 -15.84 -26.65 0.91
C ARG A 111 -17.02 -27.38 0.31
#